data_8d277d67aed5b9cfe6a3a5de90938c07
#
_entry.id   8d277d67aed5b9cfe6a3a5de90938c07
#
_cell.length_a   1.000
_cell.length_b   1.000
_cell.length_c   1.000
_cell.angle_alpha   90.00
_cell.angle_beta   90.00
_cell.angle_gamma   90.00
#
_symmetry.space_group_name_H-M   'P 1'
#
loop_
_entity.id
_entity.type
_entity.pdbx_description
1 polymer ?
#
loop_
_entity_poly.entity_id
_entity_poly.type
_entity_poly.pdbx_seq_one_letter_code
_entity_poly.pdbx_strand_id
1 'polypeptide(L)'
;MSTLTILSTTNETFTVLHVKGYVNVLITQRVSIFENLVIGRFLAVNGMTVWTYGAEEPQIEKVEYVNMRPTIAGSARGMFPPGQTFALFRSRKSEGDFVARRPSNDTGTRPVSMADVARAAGVSQQTVSRVANGLPNVNEQTRQRVQAAMQELGFRPSYAGRSLRDGRYHSVGLCINDVTKFGNLTMIDGIASAARERGCAITLVEMSKTEEFSLAEATRRMAALPVDGIIIGMSRMAPDFETFDPLPGIGTVIVTMYAHPRVTTVDSDHYGCSLLLMDHLFELGHEQIRFIGGPSFSVDEQFRRAGWQDALERKHIKPQAPLEGDWSANSGYEAARYLAEHDRTMTAIYAANDQMANGAIAALRDSGLRVPEDVSVVGVDDSLDDFVAHNELTTVRFDLHQRGREVFEHAVPKAEASDRPVAIRIPGQLIVRHTSSAPRA
;
A
#
# COMPACT_ATOMS: atom_id res chain seq x y z
N MET A 1 24.54 4.66 -21.04
CA MET A 1 24.25 5.38 -19.79
C MET A 1 25.25 4.91 -18.76
N SER A 2 26.11 5.77 -18.29
CA SER A 2 27.08 5.42 -17.24
C SER A 2 26.57 6.01 -15.93
N THR A 3 26.37 5.19 -14.94
CA THR A 3 25.95 5.62 -13.60
C THR A 3 27.20 5.77 -12.74
N LEU A 4 27.40 6.92 -12.14
CA LEU A 4 28.47 7.21 -11.20
C LEU A 4 27.86 7.32 -9.81
N THR A 5 28.29 6.50 -8.87
CA THR A 5 27.83 6.57 -7.47
C THR A 5 28.89 7.24 -6.62
N ILE A 6 28.53 8.29 -5.90
CA ILE A 6 29.42 9.02 -4.98
C ILE A 6 28.99 8.67 -3.55
N LEU A 7 29.93 8.19 -2.73
CA LEU A 7 29.70 7.87 -1.33
C LEU A 7 30.32 8.94 -0.43
N SER A 8 29.57 9.42 0.54
CA SER A 8 30.05 10.35 1.58
C SER A 8 30.30 9.59 2.89
N THR A 9 31.25 10.05 3.69
CA THR A 9 31.57 9.50 5.02
C THR A 9 30.53 9.84 6.11
N THR A 10 29.46 10.57 5.77
CA THR A 10 28.41 10.99 6.70
C THR A 10 27.07 10.46 6.22
N ASN A 11 26.77 9.19 6.36
CA ASN A 11 25.46 8.54 6.16
C ASN A 11 24.49 9.11 5.08
N GLU A 12 24.99 9.87 4.12
CA GLU A 12 24.22 10.43 3.02
C GLU A 12 24.68 9.80 1.70
N THR A 13 23.73 9.25 0.93
CA THR A 13 23.98 8.63 -0.37
C THR A 13 23.57 9.58 -1.49
N PHE A 14 24.49 9.82 -2.44
CA PHE A 14 24.25 10.67 -3.60
C PHE A 14 24.22 9.79 -4.86
N THR A 15 23.20 9.94 -5.68
CA THR A 15 23.13 9.30 -7.00
C THR A 15 23.42 10.33 -8.07
N VAL A 16 24.45 10.08 -8.89
CA VAL A 16 24.82 10.94 -10.02
C VAL A 16 24.41 10.26 -11.31
N LEU A 17 23.49 10.86 -12.05
CA LEU A 17 23.06 10.42 -13.37
C LEU A 17 23.79 11.21 -14.46
N HIS A 18 24.51 10.51 -15.33
CA HIS A 18 25.17 11.09 -16.50
C HIS A 18 24.27 10.92 -17.73
N VAL A 19 23.67 12.00 -18.22
CA VAL A 19 22.89 12.00 -19.46
C VAL A 19 23.48 13.03 -20.42
N LYS A 20 24.02 12.58 -21.55
CA LYS A 20 24.51 13.41 -22.68
C LYS A 20 25.42 14.58 -22.28
N GLY A 21 26.50 14.32 -21.54
CA GLY A 21 27.54 15.34 -21.29
C GLY A 21 27.25 16.31 -20.14
N TYR A 22 26.13 16.17 -19.43
CA TYR A 22 25.80 16.96 -18.24
C TYR A 22 25.79 16.07 -16.99
N VAL A 23 26.37 16.56 -15.89
CA VAL A 23 26.38 15.91 -14.59
C VAL A 23 25.25 16.53 -13.76
N ASN A 24 24.18 15.77 -13.52
CA ASN A 24 23.14 16.16 -12.58
C ASN A 24 23.36 15.41 -11.26
N VAL A 25 23.61 16.16 -10.19
CA VAL A 25 23.71 15.60 -8.84
C VAL A 25 22.34 15.73 -8.18
N LEU A 26 21.68 14.59 -7.97
CA LEU A 26 20.42 14.53 -7.20
C LEU A 26 20.79 14.28 -5.74
N ILE A 27 20.58 15.27 -4.88
CA ILE A 27 20.72 15.12 -3.44
C ILE A 27 19.35 14.68 -2.92
N THR A 28 19.23 13.40 -2.56
CA THR A 28 18.04 12.91 -1.84
C THR A 28 18.34 12.98 -0.35
N GLN A 29 17.81 14.00 0.32
CA GLN A 29 17.73 14.00 1.78
C GLN A 29 16.71 12.95 2.23
N ARG A 30 17.18 12.00 3.03
CA ARG A 30 16.47 10.85 3.62
C ARG A 30 16.06 9.78 2.62
N VAL A 31 16.90 8.76 2.50
CA VAL A 31 16.46 7.42 2.10
C VAL A 31 15.72 6.85 3.31
N SER A 32 14.40 6.87 3.26
CA SER A 32 13.58 6.07 4.16
C SER A 32 13.86 4.61 3.84
N ILE A 33 14.28 3.83 4.85
CA ILE A 33 14.68 2.41 4.72
C ILE A 33 13.52 1.52 4.23
N PHE A 34 12.33 2.08 3.98
CA PHE A 34 11.13 1.34 3.57
C PHE A 34 10.73 1.49 2.09
N GLU A 35 11.40 2.31 1.28
CA GLU A 35 10.93 2.56 -0.09
C GLU A 35 11.52 1.67 -1.17
N ASN A 36 12.22 0.61 -0.89
CA ASN A 36 12.43 -0.49 -1.87
C ASN A 36 13.14 -1.66 -1.20
N LEU A 37 12.48 -2.79 -1.10
CA LEU A 37 13.12 -4.06 -0.79
C LEU A 37 13.93 -4.50 -2.02
N VAL A 38 15.07 -3.87 -2.22
CA VAL A 38 16.05 -4.27 -3.22
C VAL A 38 17.03 -5.20 -2.52
N ILE A 39 17.02 -6.47 -2.91
CA ILE A 39 17.98 -7.47 -2.45
C ILE A 39 19.36 -7.12 -3.03
N GLY A 40 20.15 -6.40 -2.26
CA GLY A 40 21.56 -6.10 -2.56
C GLY A 40 22.46 -6.68 -1.48
N ARG A 41 23.71 -7.00 -1.83
CA ARG A 41 24.75 -7.43 -0.86
C ARG A 41 25.49 -6.23 -0.30
N PHE A 42 25.70 -6.23 1.02
CA PHE A 42 26.54 -5.24 1.69
C PHE A 42 27.98 -5.73 1.73
N LEU A 43 28.91 -4.92 1.29
CA LEU A 43 30.36 -5.14 1.48
C LEU A 43 30.92 -3.99 2.33
N ALA A 44 31.51 -4.31 3.45
CA ALA A 44 32.21 -3.35 4.29
C ALA A 44 33.73 -3.43 3.99
N VAL A 45 34.30 -2.34 3.52
CA VAL A 45 35.73 -2.22 3.29
C VAL A 45 36.22 -0.98 4.05
N ASN A 46 37.15 -1.17 5.00
CA ASN A 46 37.74 -0.11 5.83
C ASN A 46 36.78 0.84 6.53
N GLY A 47 35.69 0.30 7.09
CA GLY A 47 34.69 1.10 7.82
C GLY A 47 33.70 1.86 6.94
N MET A 48 33.70 1.65 5.64
CA MET A 48 32.77 2.22 4.68
C MET A 48 31.85 1.14 4.15
N THR A 49 30.53 1.40 4.12
CA THR A 49 29.55 0.46 3.59
C THR A 49 29.29 0.77 2.11
N VAL A 50 29.57 -0.20 1.23
CA VAL A 50 29.32 -0.09 -0.21
C VAL A 50 28.07 -0.89 -0.57
N TRP A 51 27.16 -0.27 -1.28
CA TRP A 51 25.95 -0.91 -1.79
C TRP A 51 26.08 -1.21 -3.28
N THR A 52 25.87 -2.48 -3.69
CA THR A 52 25.95 -2.87 -5.10
C THR A 52 24.66 -3.52 -5.55
N TYR A 53 24.19 -3.11 -6.72
CA TYR A 53 23.02 -3.67 -7.39
C TYR A 53 23.48 -4.49 -8.61
N GLY A 54 23.20 -5.80 -8.62
CA GLY A 54 23.54 -6.71 -9.71
C GLY A 54 24.01 -8.09 -9.23
N ALA A 55 23.90 -9.08 -10.10
CA ALA A 55 24.21 -10.49 -9.81
C ALA A 55 25.71 -10.84 -9.87
N GLU A 56 26.59 -9.90 -10.22
CA GLU A 56 28.04 -10.12 -10.35
C GLU A 56 28.82 -9.27 -9.36
N GLU A 57 29.84 -9.85 -8.74
CA GLU A 57 30.77 -9.13 -7.87
C GLU A 57 31.56 -8.09 -8.69
N PRO A 58 31.57 -6.79 -8.28
CA PRO A 58 32.39 -5.81 -8.98
C PRO A 58 33.87 -6.07 -8.70
N GLN A 59 34.66 -6.30 -9.73
CA GLN A 59 36.12 -6.28 -9.62
C GLN A 59 36.57 -4.83 -9.40
N ILE A 60 37.02 -4.51 -8.19
CA ILE A 60 37.58 -3.19 -7.84
C ILE A 60 39.04 -3.20 -8.17
N GLU A 61 39.41 -2.72 -9.38
CA GLU A 61 40.82 -2.66 -9.79
C GLU A 61 41.59 -1.46 -9.21
N LYS A 62 40.90 -0.36 -8.88
CA LYS A 62 41.58 0.85 -8.36
C LYS A 62 40.62 1.81 -7.67
N VAL A 63 41.00 2.27 -6.47
CA VAL A 63 40.34 3.38 -5.76
C VAL A 63 41.22 4.63 -5.91
N GLU A 64 40.74 5.65 -6.62
CA GLU A 64 41.41 6.94 -6.69
C GLU A 64 40.73 7.95 -5.76
N TYR A 65 41.50 8.51 -4.84
CA TYR A 65 41.03 9.57 -3.96
C TYR A 65 41.27 10.92 -4.63
N VAL A 66 40.21 11.67 -4.87
CA VAL A 66 40.29 13.01 -5.46
C VAL A 66 39.96 14.04 -4.38
N ASN A 67 40.95 14.83 -4.02
CA ASN A 67 40.77 16.02 -3.19
C ASN A 67 40.25 17.16 -4.08
N MET A 68 38.97 17.44 -4.02
CA MET A 68 38.37 18.56 -4.74
C MET A 68 38.75 19.88 -4.06
N ARG A 69 39.62 20.64 -4.68
CA ARG A 69 39.82 22.04 -4.30
C ARG A 69 38.63 22.89 -4.78
N PRO A 70 38.29 23.99 -4.10
CA PRO A 70 37.03 24.76 -4.31
C PRO A 70 36.93 25.46 -5.69
N THR A 71 37.78 25.15 -6.68
CA THR A 71 37.92 25.92 -7.92
C THR A 71 36.91 25.53 -9.02
N ILE A 72 36.09 24.51 -8.85
CA ILE A 72 35.12 24.05 -9.88
C ILE A 72 33.66 24.37 -9.49
N ALA A 73 33.40 25.40 -8.75
CA ALA A 73 32.05 25.69 -8.35
C ALA A 73 31.76 27.19 -8.27
N GLY A 74 31.61 27.81 -9.42
CA GLY A 74 30.97 29.15 -9.48
C GLY A 74 29.51 29.20 -9.03
N SER A 75 28.83 28.06 -8.93
CA SER A 75 27.41 27.98 -8.58
C SER A 75 27.06 27.11 -7.35
N ALA A 76 28.05 26.48 -6.71
CA ALA A 76 27.81 25.56 -5.57
C ALA A 76 28.45 26.07 -4.26
N ARG A 77 28.64 27.35 -4.09
CA ARG A 77 29.10 27.93 -2.82
C ARG A 77 28.01 27.77 -1.77
N GLY A 78 28.25 26.91 -0.80
CA GLY A 78 27.36 26.66 0.33
C GLY A 78 26.85 25.22 0.46
N MET A 79 27.13 24.34 -0.50
CA MET A 79 26.54 23.00 -0.54
C MET A 79 27.39 21.90 0.16
N PHE A 80 28.68 22.17 0.45
CA PHE A 80 29.56 21.19 1.09
C PHE A 80 30.37 21.80 2.23
N PRO A 81 30.46 21.17 3.40
CA PRO A 81 31.38 21.61 4.46
C PRO A 81 32.84 21.39 4.07
N PRO A 82 33.78 22.29 4.47
CA PRO A 82 35.18 22.16 4.15
C PRO A 82 35.80 20.95 4.88
N GLY A 83 36.53 20.12 4.16
CA GLY A 83 37.33 19.02 4.74
C GLY A 83 36.81 17.60 4.49
N GLN A 84 35.80 17.39 3.67
CA GLN A 84 35.34 16.03 3.32
C GLN A 84 36.07 15.45 2.11
N THR A 85 36.45 14.18 2.20
CA THR A 85 37.08 13.40 1.11
C THR A 85 36.06 12.50 0.45
N PHE A 86 35.97 12.55 -0.88
CA PHE A 86 35.05 11.72 -1.67
C PHE A 86 35.84 10.69 -2.48
N ALA A 87 35.34 9.47 -2.59
CA ALA A 87 35.87 8.41 -3.43
C ALA A 87 35.03 8.25 -4.71
N LEU A 88 35.67 8.31 -5.87
CA LEU A 88 35.04 8.15 -7.17
C LEU A 88 35.40 6.77 -7.73
N PHE A 89 34.38 5.99 -8.04
CA PHE A 89 34.52 4.68 -8.65
C PHE A 89 34.18 4.74 -10.14
N ARG A 90 35.13 4.33 -11.00
CA ARG A 90 34.92 4.26 -12.44
C ARG A 90 34.89 2.81 -12.88
N SER A 91 33.72 2.34 -13.34
CA SER A 91 33.58 1.06 -14.01
C SER A 91 33.97 1.23 -15.49
N ARG A 92 34.97 0.51 -15.98
CA ARG A 92 35.25 0.40 -17.41
C ARG A 92 34.46 -0.76 -17.98
N LYS A 93 33.46 -0.48 -18.84
CA LYS A 93 32.99 -1.46 -19.80
C LYS A 93 34.02 -1.48 -20.96
N SER A 94 34.63 -2.64 -21.19
CA SER A 94 35.39 -2.88 -22.41
C SER A 94 34.42 -2.95 -23.59
N GLU A 95 34.54 -2.04 -24.54
CA GLU A 95 34.00 -2.20 -25.88
C GLU A 95 34.79 -3.29 -26.59
N GLY A 96 34.21 -4.46 -26.70
CA GLY A 96 34.72 -5.57 -27.49
C GLY A 96 33.59 -6.23 -28.22
N ASP A 97 33.68 -6.28 -29.55
CA ASP A 97 32.77 -6.93 -30.46
C ASP A 97 32.39 -8.36 -30.00
N PHE A 98 31.15 -8.55 -29.62
CA PHE A 98 30.61 -9.89 -29.34
C PHE A 98 29.87 -10.44 -30.55
N VAL A 99 30.61 -11.18 -31.38
CA VAL A 99 30.02 -12.19 -32.27
C VAL A 99 29.54 -13.33 -31.37
N ALA A 100 28.23 -13.57 -31.37
CA ALA A 100 27.61 -14.60 -30.59
C ALA A 100 28.04 -16.00 -31.00
N ARG A 101 29.03 -16.57 -30.32
CA ARG A 101 29.21 -18.03 -30.21
C ARG A 101 28.66 -18.44 -28.85
N ARG A 102 27.56 -19.20 -28.82
CA ARG A 102 27.09 -19.88 -27.63
C ARG A 102 28.19 -20.81 -27.09
N PRO A 103 28.75 -20.61 -25.88
CA PRO A 103 29.47 -21.68 -25.22
C PRO A 103 28.42 -22.60 -24.56
N SER A 104 28.46 -23.84 -24.93
CA SER A 104 27.84 -24.96 -24.24
C SER A 104 28.68 -25.26 -22.99
N ASN A 105 28.46 -24.54 -21.89
CA ASN A 105 28.79 -24.99 -20.52
C ASN A 105 28.03 -24.10 -19.54
N ASP A 106 26.72 -24.34 -19.47
CA ASP A 106 25.86 -23.81 -18.44
C ASP A 106 25.99 -24.76 -17.21
N THR A 107 26.84 -24.41 -16.25
CA THR A 107 26.82 -24.97 -14.90
C THR A 107 25.76 -24.28 -14.03
N GLY A 108 24.74 -23.67 -14.64
CA GLY A 108 23.52 -23.27 -14.00
C GLY A 108 22.80 -24.55 -13.55
N THR A 109 22.75 -24.79 -12.24
CA THR A 109 22.02 -25.91 -11.65
C THR A 109 20.56 -25.84 -12.10
N ARG A 110 20.19 -26.68 -13.08
CA ARG A 110 18.81 -26.87 -13.52
C ARG A 110 17.92 -27.03 -12.26
N PRO A 111 16.80 -26.31 -12.14
CA PRO A 111 15.88 -26.50 -11.04
C PRO A 111 15.52 -27.99 -10.87
N VAL A 112 15.61 -28.50 -9.64
CA VAL A 112 15.29 -29.89 -9.35
C VAL A 112 13.85 -30.19 -9.78
N SER A 113 13.69 -31.24 -10.58
CA SER A 113 12.41 -31.65 -11.14
C SER A 113 11.73 -32.74 -10.33
N MET A 114 10.43 -32.97 -10.54
CA MET A 114 9.72 -34.11 -9.96
C MET A 114 10.37 -35.45 -10.37
N ALA A 115 11.00 -35.52 -11.56
CA ALA A 115 11.72 -36.73 -12.02
C ALA A 115 12.96 -37.01 -11.18
N ASP A 116 13.66 -35.97 -10.74
CA ASP A 116 14.84 -36.11 -9.90
C ASP A 116 14.46 -36.59 -8.49
N VAL A 117 13.39 -36.06 -7.91
CA VAL A 117 12.82 -36.54 -6.62
C VAL A 117 12.32 -37.98 -6.75
N ALA A 118 11.63 -38.32 -7.83
CA ALA A 118 11.13 -39.67 -8.10
C ALA A 118 12.27 -40.69 -8.15
N ARG A 119 13.37 -40.34 -8.81
CA ARG A 119 14.58 -41.17 -8.88
C ARG A 119 15.22 -41.35 -7.50
N ALA A 120 15.37 -40.26 -6.75
CA ALA A 120 15.97 -40.30 -5.42
C ALA A 120 15.11 -41.08 -4.43
N ALA A 121 13.79 -40.93 -4.47
CA ALA A 121 12.87 -41.63 -3.57
C ALA A 121 12.50 -43.06 -4.02
N GLY A 122 12.93 -43.51 -5.23
CA GLY A 122 12.61 -44.84 -5.78
C GLY A 122 11.11 -45.04 -6.04
N VAL A 123 10.43 -44.01 -6.55
CA VAL A 123 8.97 -44.01 -6.82
C VAL A 123 8.66 -43.40 -8.20
N SER A 124 7.40 -43.49 -8.64
CA SER A 124 6.96 -42.82 -9.87
C SER A 124 6.80 -41.31 -9.64
N GLN A 125 6.93 -40.49 -10.71
CA GLN A 125 6.63 -39.07 -10.66
C GLN A 125 5.20 -38.78 -10.20
N GLN A 126 4.25 -39.66 -10.52
CA GLN A 126 2.87 -39.58 -10.06
C GLN A 126 2.78 -39.71 -8.52
N THR A 127 3.59 -40.58 -7.92
CA THR A 127 3.66 -40.72 -6.46
C THR A 127 4.26 -39.47 -5.81
N VAL A 128 5.33 -38.91 -6.40
CA VAL A 128 5.91 -37.62 -5.98
C VAL A 128 4.86 -36.50 -6.06
N SER A 129 4.13 -36.40 -7.16
CA SER A 129 3.06 -35.42 -7.34
C SER A 129 1.97 -35.58 -6.28
N ARG A 130 1.55 -36.80 -5.95
CA ARG A 130 0.55 -37.06 -4.92
C ARG A 130 1.04 -36.59 -3.53
N VAL A 131 2.29 -36.90 -3.16
CA VAL A 131 2.89 -36.46 -1.90
C VAL A 131 3.03 -34.94 -1.86
N ALA A 132 3.55 -34.33 -2.92
CA ALA A 132 3.72 -32.87 -3.01
C ALA A 132 2.41 -32.09 -2.87
N ASN A 133 1.29 -32.71 -3.25
CA ASN A 133 -0.04 -32.11 -3.17
C ASN A 133 -0.88 -32.60 -1.98
N GLY A 134 -0.29 -33.35 -1.04
CA GLY A 134 -1.00 -33.82 0.16
C GLY A 134 -2.14 -34.82 -0.12
N LEU A 135 -2.19 -35.40 -1.33
CA LEU A 135 -3.29 -36.28 -1.70
C LEU A 135 -3.28 -37.59 -0.89
N PRO A 136 -4.47 -38.13 -0.57
CA PRO A 136 -4.60 -39.44 0.06
C PRO A 136 -4.08 -40.57 -0.87
N ASN A 137 -4.03 -41.80 -0.37
CA ASN A 137 -3.62 -42.99 -1.12
C ASN A 137 -2.10 -43.11 -1.43
N VAL A 138 -1.25 -42.55 -0.53
CA VAL A 138 0.18 -42.87 -0.46
C VAL A 138 0.44 -43.34 0.95
N ASN A 139 1.05 -44.56 1.10
CA ASN A 139 1.38 -45.06 2.44
C ASN A 139 2.40 -44.16 3.13
N GLU A 140 2.35 -44.10 4.45
CA GLU A 140 3.12 -43.17 5.24
C GLU A 140 4.64 -43.32 5.06
N GLN A 141 5.14 -44.55 4.93
CA GLN A 141 6.55 -44.80 4.71
C GLN A 141 7.04 -44.25 3.36
N THR A 142 6.21 -44.37 2.30
CA THR A 142 6.50 -43.77 0.98
C THR A 142 6.42 -42.28 1.04
N ARG A 143 5.46 -41.72 1.77
CA ARG A 143 5.32 -40.26 1.97
C ARG A 143 6.57 -39.66 2.61
N GLN A 144 7.04 -40.25 3.69
CA GLN A 144 8.25 -39.82 4.39
C GLN A 144 9.49 -39.89 3.51
N ARG A 145 9.68 -40.97 2.74
CA ARG A 145 10.78 -41.12 1.81
C ARG A 145 10.79 -40.04 0.73
N VAL A 146 9.62 -39.73 0.16
CA VAL A 146 9.48 -38.68 -0.84
C VAL A 146 9.74 -37.30 -0.24
N GLN A 147 9.23 -37.01 0.94
CA GLN A 147 9.46 -35.76 1.67
C GLN A 147 10.95 -35.57 2.02
N ALA A 148 11.63 -36.62 2.46
CA ALA A 148 13.07 -36.58 2.73
C ALA A 148 13.86 -36.26 1.42
N ALA A 149 13.53 -36.94 0.32
CA ALA A 149 14.17 -36.66 -0.98
C ALA A 149 13.89 -35.24 -1.48
N MET A 150 12.69 -34.70 -1.26
CA MET A 150 12.37 -33.31 -1.58
C MET A 150 13.23 -32.32 -0.77
N GLN A 151 13.41 -32.55 0.53
CA GLN A 151 14.25 -31.74 1.39
C GLN A 151 15.73 -31.79 0.99
N GLU A 152 16.24 -33.00 0.81
CA GLU A 152 17.65 -33.23 0.44
C GLU A 152 18.03 -32.58 -0.88
N LEU A 153 17.15 -32.66 -1.87
CA LEU A 153 17.37 -32.08 -3.20
C LEU A 153 16.99 -30.58 -3.29
N GLY A 154 16.38 -30.00 -2.24
CA GLY A 154 15.86 -28.65 -2.29
C GLY A 154 14.70 -28.48 -3.27
N PHE A 155 13.94 -29.54 -3.54
CA PHE A 155 12.81 -29.51 -4.46
C PHE A 155 11.70 -28.60 -3.94
N ARG A 156 11.30 -27.67 -4.76
CA ARG A 156 10.10 -26.85 -4.53
C ARG A 156 9.05 -27.18 -5.60
N PRO A 157 7.83 -27.60 -5.18
CA PRO A 157 6.75 -27.84 -6.14
C PRO A 157 6.53 -26.60 -7.00
N SER A 158 6.56 -26.76 -8.32
CA SER A 158 6.34 -25.65 -9.26
C SER A 158 4.92 -25.11 -9.13
N TYR A 159 4.80 -23.83 -8.84
CA TYR A 159 3.52 -23.11 -8.81
C TYR A 159 2.84 -23.18 -10.20
N ALA A 160 3.59 -22.93 -11.27
CA ALA A 160 3.09 -23.02 -12.65
C ALA A 160 2.59 -24.44 -13.01
N GLY A 161 3.27 -25.49 -12.52
CA GLY A 161 2.85 -26.88 -12.75
C GLY A 161 1.54 -27.24 -12.04
N ARG A 162 1.27 -26.64 -10.87
CA ARG A 162 -0.02 -26.78 -10.19
C ARG A 162 -1.12 -26.04 -10.92
N SER A 163 -0.89 -24.79 -11.28
CA SER A 163 -1.85 -23.95 -11.99
C SER A 163 -2.30 -24.55 -13.32
N LEU A 164 -1.36 -25.12 -14.09
CA LEU A 164 -1.68 -25.79 -15.34
C LEU A 164 -2.59 -27.02 -15.15
N ARG A 165 -2.44 -27.73 -14.04
CA ARG A 165 -3.26 -28.92 -13.75
C ARG A 165 -4.62 -28.56 -13.21
N ASP A 166 -4.68 -27.58 -12.31
CA ASP A 166 -5.90 -27.22 -11.57
C ASP A 166 -6.72 -26.16 -12.33
N GLY A 167 -6.17 -25.56 -13.39
CA GLY A 167 -6.78 -24.49 -14.16
C GLY A 167 -6.93 -23.19 -13.37
N ARG A 168 -6.25 -23.08 -12.23
CA ARG A 168 -6.28 -21.92 -11.32
C ARG A 168 -4.90 -21.58 -10.80
N TYR A 169 -4.68 -20.28 -10.61
CA TYR A 169 -3.42 -19.77 -10.08
C TYR A 169 -3.37 -19.74 -8.54
N HIS A 170 -4.50 -19.90 -7.86
CA HIS A 170 -4.59 -19.72 -6.40
C HIS A 170 -3.96 -18.39 -5.95
N SER A 171 -4.25 -17.33 -6.68
CA SER A 171 -3.78 -15.97 -6.41
C SER A 171 -4.85 -14.97 -6.81
N VAL A 172 -5.03 -13.93 -6.00
CA VAL A 172 -5.86 -12.77 -6.33
C VAL A 172 -4.97 -11.55 -6.55
N GLY A 173 -5.26 -10.80 -7.62
CA GLY A 173 -4.59 -9.54 -7.93
C GLY A 173 -5.23 -8.40 -7.16
N LEU A 174 -4.42 -7.59 -6.47
CA LEU A 174 -4.85 -6.37 -5.79
C LEU A 174 -4.12 -5.17 -6.37
N CYS A 175 -4.87 -4.24 -6.95
CA CYS A 175 -4.37 -3.01 -7.56
C CYS A 175 -4.83 -1.81 -6.74
N ILE A 176 -3.89 -1.02 -6.21
CA ILE A 176 -4.16 0.15 -5.37
C ILE A 176 -3.18 1.29 -5.67
N ASN A 177 -3.53 2.53 -5.30
CA ASN A 177 -2.70 3.70 -5.62
C ASN A 177 -1.66 4.05 -4.55
N ASP A 178 -1.90 3.75 -3.28
CA ASP A 178 -1.01 4.10 -2.17
C ASP A 178 -1.17 3.10 -1.03
N VAL A 179 -0.20 2.21 -0.90
CA VAL A 179 -0.21 1.17 0.15
C VAL A 179 -0.06 1.75 1.55
N THR A 180 0.43 2.98 1.69
CA THR A 180 0.76 3.56 3.01
C THR A 180 -0.43 4.17 3.73
N LYS A 181 -1.55 4.38 3.03
CA LYS A 181 -2.77 4.92 3.64
C LYS A 181 -3.44 3.87 4.52
N PHE A 182 -3.89 4.27 5.70
CA PHE A 182 -4.48 3.37 6.70
C PHE A 182 -5.62 2.53 6.12
N GLY A 183 -6.57 3.13 5.40
CA GLY A 183 -7.69 2.41 4.77
C GLY A 183 -7.24 1.33 3.78
N ASN A 184 -6.12 1.52 3.07
CA ASN A 184 -5.55 0.52 2.18
C ASN A 184 -4.84 -0.61 2.94
N LEU A 185 -4.08 -0.28 3.99
CA LEU A 185 -3.42 -1.30 4.83
C LEU A 185 -4.45 -2.25 5.47
N THR A 186 -5.51 -1.72 6.02
CA THR A 186 -6.57 -2.50 6.66
C THR A 186 -7.38 -3.32 5.64
N MET A 187 -7.60 -2.79 4.44
CA MET A 187 -8.17 -3.55 3.32
C MET A 187 -7.29 -4.74 2.93
N ILE A 188 -5.96 -4.51 2.81
CA ILE A 188 -4.99 -5.59 2.50
C ILE A 188 -5.06 -6.68 3.57
N ASP A 189 -5.11 -6.33 4.86
CA ASP A 189 -5.18 -7.31 5.95
C ASP A 189 -6.46 -8.14 5.88
N GLY A 190 -7.61 -7.52 5.66
CA GLY A 190 -8.88 -8.21 5.49
C GLY A 190 -8.88 -9.18 4.29
N ILE A 191 -8.35 -8.74 3.14
CA ILE A 191 -8.19 -9.58 1.94
C ILE A 191 -7.21 -10.72 2.20
N ALA A 192 -6.09 -10.46 2.89
CA ALA A 192 -5.07 -11.46 3.21
C ALA A 192 -5.62 -12.55 4.12
N SER A 193 -6.46 -12.20 5.08
CA SER A 193 -7.15 -13.17 5.93
C SER A 193 -8.06 -14.09 5.10
N ALA A 194 -8.90 -13.52 4.25
CA ALA A 194 -9.81 -14.29 3.39
C ALA A 194 -9.05 -15.16 2.36
N ALA A 195 -7.99 -14.62 1.76
CA ALA A 195 -7.15 -15.35 0.81
C ALA A 195 -6.45 -16.54 1.48
N ARG A 196 -5.93 -16.37 2.70
CA ARG A 196 -5.30 -17.44 3.49
C ARG A 196 -6.27 -18.59 3.78
N GLU A 197 -7.52 -18.30 4.16
CA GLU A 197 -8.56 -19.31 4.39
C GLU A 197 -8.85 -20.14 3.13
N ARG A 198 -8.69 -19.55 1.96
CA ARG A 198 -8.90 -20.20 0.65
C ARG A 198 -7.61 -20.76 0.03
N GLY A 199 -6.48 -20.69 0.73
CA GLY A 199 -5.18 -21.13 0.21
C GLY A 199 -4.70 -20.33 -0.99
N CYS A 200 -5.12 -19.08 -1.12
CA CYS A 200 -4.73 -18.15 -2.18
C CYS A 200 -3.62 -17.21 -1.72
N ALA A 201 -2.75 -16.84 -2.65
CA ALA A 201 -1.80 -15.74 -2.47
C ALA A 201 -2.43 -14.40 -2.89
N ILE A 202 -1.79 -13.28 -2.51
CA ILE A 202 -2.09 -11.97 -3.04
C ILE A 202 -0.94 -11.51 -3.92
N THR A 203 -1.26 -11.05 -5.13
CA THR A 203 -0.35 -10.35 -6.02
C THR A 203 -0.70 -8.86 -5.97
N LEU A 204 0.13 -8.07 -5.28
CA LEU A 204 -0.10 -6.63 -5.12
C LEU A 204 0.62 -5.86 -6.22
N VAL A 205 -0.09 -4.94 -6.86
CA VAL A 205 0.47 -3.95 -7.78
C VAL A 205 0.06 -2.55 -7.31
N GLU A 206 1.04 -1.73 -6.97
CA GLU A 206 0.80 -0.33 -6.70
C GLU A 206 0.78 0.46 -8.02
N MET A 207 -0.28 1.22 -8.23
CA MET A 207 -0.40 2.14 -9.37
C MET A 207 0.34 3.43 -9.08
N SER A 208 0.77 4.13 -10.13
CA SER A 208 1.44 5.42 -9.97
C SER A 208 0.54 6.43 -9.24
N LYS A 209 1.13 7.17 -8.30
CA LYS A 209 0.44 8.26 -7.57
C LYS A 209 0.23 9.50 -8.43
N THR A 210 0.98 9.63 -9.52
CA THR A 210 1.05 10.83 -10.38
C THR A 210 0.37 10.68 -11.73
N GLU A 211 0.11 9.45 -12.19
CA GLU A 211 -0.58 9.17 -13.45
C GLU A 211 -2.09 9.08 -13.22
N GLU A 212 -2.87 9.41 -14.25
CA GLU A 212 -4.31 9.19 -14.21
C GLU A 212 -4.60 7.69 -14.01
N PHE A 213 -5.34 7.38 -12.96
CA PHE A 213 -5.76 6.03 -12.65
C PHE A 213 -6.87 5.61 -13.60
N SER A 214 -6.69 4.50 -14.32
CA SER A 214 -7.68 3.90 -15.21
C SER A 214 -7.97 2.47 -14.79
N LEU A 215 -9.24 2.10 -14.71
CA LEU A 215 -9.68 0.73 -14.40
C LEU A 215 -9.23 -0.26 -15.49
N ALA A 216 -9.30 0.16 -16.75
CA ALA A 216 -8.84 -0.67 -17.87
C ALA A 216 -7.33 -0.93 -17.81
N GLU A 217 -6.51 0.06 -17.43
CA GLU A 217 -5.07 -0.11 -17.26
C GLU A 217 -4.75 -1.02 -16.07
N ALA A 218 -5.40 -0.80 -14.92
CA ALA A 218 -5.26 -1.66 -13.74
C ALA A 218 -5.60 -3.12 -14.07
N THR A 219 -6.72 -3.33 -14.74
CA THR A 219 -7.17 -4.67 -15.18
C THR A 219 -6.18 -5.30 -16.14
N ARG A 220 -5.67 -4.57 -17.13
CA ARG A 220 -4.69 -5.08 -18.10
C ARG A 220 -3.38 -5.49 -17.44
N ARG A 221 -2.88 -4.69 -16.50
CA ARG A 221 -1.66 -5.04 -15.73
C ARG A 221 -1.87 -6.29 -14.91
N MET A 222 -3.02 -6.42 -14.23
CA MET A 222 -3.33 -7.59 -13.43
C MET A 222 -3.55 -8.84 -14.26
N ALA A 223 -4.24 -8.75 -15.41
CA ALA A 223 -4.49 -9.88 -16.29
C ALA A 223 -3.22 -10.45 -16.94
N ALA A 224 -2.13 -9.69 -16.98
CA ALA A 224 -0.81 -10.18 -17.39
C ALA A 224 -0.09 -11.02 -16.34
N LEU A 225 -0.62 -11.08 -15.11
CA LEU A 225 -0.08 -11.82 -13.97
C LEU A 225 -0.89 -13.08 -13.71
N PRO A 226 -0.31 -14.09 -13.04
CA PRO A 226 -1.01 -15.33 -12.72
C PRO A 226 -2.00 -15.10 -11.55
N VAL A 227 -3.20 -14.58 -11.86
CA VAL A 227 -4.26 -14.30 -10.89
C VAL A 227 -5.59 -14.89 -11.34
N ASP A 228 -6.42 -15.34 -10.40
CA ASP A 228 -7.76 -15.91 -10.62
C ASP A 228 -8.87 -14.87 -10.48
N GLY A 229 -8.55 -13.70 -9.95
CA GLY A 229 -9.48 -12.59 -9.75
C GLY A 229 -8.73 -11.28 -9.57
N ILE A 230 -9.42 -10.17 -9.77
CA ILE A 230 -8.85 -8.82 -9.73
C ILE A 230 -9.65 -7.96 -8.76
N ILE A 231 -8.95 -7.31 -7.84
CA ILE A 231 -9.47 -6.32 -6.91
C ILE A 231 -8.83 -4.98 -7.25
N ILE A 232 -9.64 -3.94 -7.44
CA ILE A 232 -9.16 -2.60 -7.79
C ILE A 232 -9.65 -1.62 -6.73
N GLY A 233 -8.73 -1.08 -5.93
CA GLY A 233 -9.02 -0.01 -4.98
C GLY A 233 -9.13 1.33 -5.71
N MET A 234 -10.29 1.97 -5.66
CA MET A 234 -10.56 3.24 -6.34
C MET A 234 -10.70 4.37 -5.31
N SER A 235 -9.59 4.95 -4.89
CA SER A 235 -9.57 6.09 -3.97
C SER A 235 -9.95 7.44 -4.64
N ARG A 236 -9.91 7.48 -5.98
CA ARG A 236 -10.32 8.61 -6.82
C ARG A 236 -11.19 8.08 -7.94
N MET A 237 -12.20 8.84 -8.36
CA MET A 237 -13.02 8.47 -9.52
C MET A 237 -12.15 8.26 -10.75
N ALA A 238 -12.23 7.05 -11.30
CA ALA A 238 -11.52 6.71 -12.52
C ALA A 238 -12.25 7.34 -13.73
N PRO A 239 -11.54 7.96 -14.69
CA PRO A 239 -12.16 8.58 -15.86
C PRO A 239 -12.99 7.60 -16.71
N ASP A 240 -12.62 6.33 -16.69
CA ASP A 240 -13.27 5.25 -17.42
C ASP A 240 -14.30 4.47 -16.59
N PHE A 241 -14.69 4.93 -15.39
CA PHE A 241 -15.60 4.21 -14.50
C PHE A 241 -16.91 3.82 -15.19
N GLU A 242 -17.60 4.76 -15.80
CA GLU A 242 -18.91 4.51 -16.45
C GLU A 242 -18.83 3.59 -17.68
N THR A 243 -17.69 3.61 -18.38
CA THR A 243 -17.48 2.85 -19.62
C THR A 243 -16.72 1.54 -19.42
N PHE A 244 -16.21 1.32 -18.21
CA PHE A 244 -15.40 0.15 -17.91
C PHE A 244 -16.15 -1.17 -18.10
N ASP A 245 -15.52 -2.11 -18.83
CA ASP A 245 -15.96 -3.50 -18.96
C ASP A 245 -14.91 -4.43 -18.35
N PRO A 246 -15.31 -5.34 -17.44
CA PRO A 246 -14.40 -6.35 -16.89
C PRO A 246 -13.99 -7.35 -17.97
N LEU A 247 -12.80 -7.95 -17.78
CA LEU A 247 -12.35 -9.01 -18.67
C LEU A 247 -13.19 -10.28 -18.50
N PRO A 248 -13.66 -10.90 -19.60
CA PRO A 248 -14.38 -12.17 -19.50
C PRO A 248 -13.53 -13.27 -18.84
N GLY A 249 -14.14 -14.04 -17.97
CA GLY A 249 -13.51 -15.19 -17.31
C GLY A 249 -12.61 -14.87 -16.10
N ILE A 250 -12.44 -13.60 -15.73
CA ILE A 250 -11.74 -13.19 -14.53
C ILE A 250 -12.69 -12.36 -13.67
N GLY A 251 -12.96 -12.83 -12.45
CA GLY A 251 -13.77 -12.08 -11.51
C GLY A 251 -13.10 -10.74 -11.17
N THR A 252 -13.85 -9.66 -11.26
CA THR A 252 -13.34 -8.30 -10.98
C THR A 252 -14.23 -7.62 -9.96
N VAL A 253 -13.62 -6.99 -8.95
CA VAL A 253 -14.29 -6.20 -7.92
C VAL A 253 -13.62 -4.83 -7.84
N ILE A 254 -14.43 -3.77 -7.74
CA ILE A 254 -13.94 -2.43 -7.47
C ILE A 254 -14.28 -2.06 -6.03
N VAL A 255 -13.28 -1.61 -5.26
CA VAL A 255 -13.50 -1.08 -3.91
C VAL A 255 -13.85 0.39 -4.03
N THR A 256 -15.13 0.69 -3.89
CA THR A 256 -15.70 2.05 -4.00
C THR A 256 -17.15 2.07 -3.51
N MET A 257 -17.60 3.23 -3.04
CA MET A 257 -18.99 3.53 -2.68
C MET A 257 -19.92 3.63 -3.89
N TYR A 258 -19.39 3.92 -5.09
CA TYR A 258 -20.23 4.04 -6.28
C TYR A 258 -20.68 2.66 -6.78
N ALA A 259 -21.97 2.54 -7.13
CA ALA A 259 -22.47 1.35 -7.82
C ALA A 259 -22.03 1.34 -9.27
N HIS A 260 -21.69 0.15 -9.81
CA HIS A 260 -21.31 -0.02 -11.20
C HIS A 260 -22.23 -1.02 -11.90
N PRO A 261 -22.68 -0.76 -13.14
CA PRO A 261 -23.68 -1.63 -13.80
C PRO A 261 -23.15 -3.01 -14.20
N ARG A 262 -21.85 -3.16 -14.34
CA ARG A 262 -21.21 -4.37 -14.89
C ARG A 262 -20.21 -5.04 -13.95
N VAL A 263 -19.89 -4.43 -12.81
CA VAL A 263 -18.87 -4.94 -11.86
C VAL A 263 -19.42 -4.81 -10.44
N THR A 264 -19.23 -5.84 -9.63
CA THR A 264 -19.52 -5.76 -8.20
C THR A 264 -18.61 -4.72 -7.54
N THR A 265 -19.22 -3.88 -6.71
CA THR A 265 -18.50 -2.88 -5.90
C THR A 265 -18.73 -3.17 -4.42
N VAL A 266 -17.67 -3.05 -3.64
CA VAL A 266 -17.68 -3.29 -2.20
C VAL A 266 -16.91 -2.19 -1.52
N ASP A 267 -17.51 -1.55 -0.50
CA ASP A 267 -16.78 -0.60 0.35
C ASP A 267 -17.43 -0.48 1.73
N SER A 268 -16.77 0.26 2.63
CA SER A 268 -17.38 0.74 3.87
C SER A 268 -18.42 1.81 3.54
N ASP A 269 -19.49 1.88 4.34
CA ASP A 269 -20.53 2.91 4.16
C ASP A 269 -20.07 4.27 4.70
N HIS A 270 -19.29 4.97 3.87
CA HIS A 270 -18.75 6.29 4.21
C HIS A 270 -19.80 7.39 4.34
N TYR A 271 -20.95 7.25 3.69
CA TYR A 271 -22.07 8.16 3.87
C TYR A 271 -22.80 7.88 5.19
N GLY A 272 -23.16 6.62 5.43
CA GLY A 272 -23.83 6.22 6.67
C GLY A 272 -23.01 6.48 7.93
N CYS A 273 -21.67 6.35 7.87
CA CYS A 273 -20.81 6.66 9.02
C CYS A 273 -20.92 8.14 9.43
N SER A 274 -21.03 9.05 8.46
CA SER A 274 -21.23 10.47 8.75
C SER A 274 -22.60 10.73 9.40
N LEU A 275 -23.63 10.04 8.94
CA LEU A 275 -24.95 10.15 9.58
C LEU A 275 -24.90 9.70 11.05
N LEU A 276 -24.21 8.58 11.36
CA LEU A 276 -24.04 8.10 12.74
C LEU A 276 -23.37 9.15 13.64
N LEU A 277 -22.29 9.77 13.15
CA LEU A 277 -21.57 10.81 13.90
C LEU A 277 -22.38 12.08 14.07
N MET A 278 -23.06 12.51 13.01
CA MET A 278 -23.90 13.70 13.05
C MET A 278 -25.12 13.52 13.95
N ASP A 279 -25.77 12.37 13.90
CA ASP A 279 -26.90 12.05 14.78
C ASP A 279 -26.44 12.05 16.25
N HIS A 280 -25.27 11.45 16.56
CA HIS A 280 -24.67 11.50 17.90
C HIS A 280 -24.39 12.94 18.36
N LEU A 281 -23.79 13.79 17.52
CA LEU A 281 -23.52 15.19 17.88
C LEU A 281 -24.82 15.99 18.06
N PHE A 282 -25.86 15.73 17.27
CA PHE A 282 -27.17 16.36 17.45
C PHE A 282 -27.88 15.91 18.74
N GLU A 283 -27.76 14.61 19.10
CA GLU A 283 -28.29 14.10 20.38
C GLU A 283 -27.63 14.76 21.59
N LEU A 284 -26.34 15.13 21.46
CA LEU A 284 -25.64 15.91 22.48
C LEU A 284 -26.04 17.40 22.49
N GLY A 285 -26.74 17.89 21.47
CA GLY A 285 -27.21 19.27 21.33
C GLY A 285 -26.29 20.18 20.50
N HIS A 286 -25.35 19.63 19.74
CA HIS A 286 -24.49 20.45 18.87
C HIS A 286 -25.23 20.91 17.61
N GLU A 287 -25.09 22.18 17.27
CA GLU A 287 -25.58 22.77 16.01
C GLU A 287 -24.44 23.41 15.20
N GLN A 288 -23.35 23.82 15.87
CA GLN A 288 -22.21 24.48 15.25
C GLN A 288 -21.09 23.48 15.00
N ILE A 289 -21.31 22.55 14.06
CA ILE A 289 -20.42 21.43 13.76
C ILE A 289 -19.61 21.75 12.52
N ARG A 290 -18.27 21.79 12.65
CA ARG A 290 -17.34 22.03 11.55
C ARG A 290 -16.82 20.71 10.99
N PHE A 291 -16.56 20.70 9.68
CA PHE A 291 -16.04 19.51 9.01
C PHE A 291 -14.61 19.76 8.51
N ILE A 292 -13.70 18.87 8.92
CA ILE A 292 -12.35 18.77 8.36
C ILE A 292 -12.32 17.53 7.48
N GLY A 293 -12.38 17.76 6.16
CA GLY A 293 -12.40 16.71 5.15
C GLY A 293 -11.02 16.19 4.79
N GLY A 294 -10.98 15.11 4.04
CA GLY A 294 -9.80 14.66 3.32
C GLY A 294 -9.60 15.42 2.00
N PRO A 295 -8.71 14.95 1.11
CA PRO A 295 -8.54 15.54 -0.21
C PRO A 295 -9.85 15.49 -1.01
N SER A 296 -10.24 16.61 -1.61
CA SER A 296 -11.53 16.77 -2.28
C SER A 296 -11.75 15.81 -3.45
N PHE A 297 -10.68 15.25 -4.03
CA PHE A 297 -10.76 14.25 -5.08
C PHE A 297 -11.04 12.82 -4.54
N SER A 298 -10.92 12.59 -3.23
CA SER A 298 -11.12 11.28 -2.63
C SER A 298 -12.60 10.88 -2.62
N VAL A 299 -12.88 9.65 -3.06
CA VAL A 299 -14.23 9.08 -3.04
C VAL A 299 -14.77 9.03 -1.61
N ASP A 300 -13.98 8.55 -0.66
CA ASP A 300 -14.38 8.42 0.74
C ASP A 300 -14.74 9.77 1.34
N GLU A 301 -13.93 10.79 1.06
CA GLU A 301 -14.18 12.17 1.50
C GLU A 301 -15.48 12.71 0.96
N GLN A 302 -15.75 12.54 -0.34
CA GLN A 302 -16.96 13.03 -0.98
C GLN A 302 -18.21 12.47 -0.32
N PHE A 303 -18.24 11.18 0.01
CA PHE A 303 -19.36 10.55 0.71
C PHE A 303 -19.46 10.97 2.18
N ARG A 304 -18.32 11.10 2.89
CA ARG A 304 -18.31 11.59 4.27
C ARG A 304 -18.82 13.02 4.35
N ARG A 305 -18.37 13.89 3.44
CA ARG A 305 -18.83 15.28 3.34
C ARG A 305 -20.31 15.37 2.99
N ALA A 306 -20.76 14.58 2.02
CA ALA A 306 -22.19 14.55 1.66
C ALA A 306 -23.07 14.18 2.85
N GLY A 307 -22.71 13.14 3.62
CA GLY A 307 -23.44 12.74 4.82
C GLY A 307 -23.47 13.82 5.89
N TRP A 308 -22.36 14.53 6.10
CA TRP A 308 -22.30 15.69 7.00
C TRP A 308 -23.21 16.82 6.53
N GLN A 309 -23.18 17.18 5.23
CA GLN A 309 -24.02 18.24 4.66
C GLN A 309 -25.50 17.90 4.78
N ASP A 310 -25.89 16.72 4.32
CA ASP A 310 -27.29 16.27 4.35
C ASP A 310 -27.83 16.19 5.77
N ALA A 311 -26.99 15.81 6.76
CA ALA A 311 -27.39 15.78 8.16
C ALA A 311 -27.69 17.18 8.69
N LEU A 312 -26.87 18.20 8.38
CA LEU A 312 -27.13 19.58 8.74
C LEU A 312 -28.36 20.15 8.04
N GLU A 313 -28.53 19.88 6.74
CA GLU A 313 -29.68 20.33 5.95
C GLU A 313 -31.01 19.73 6.50
N ARG A 314 -31.03 18.48 6.90
CA ARG A 314 -32.18 17.86 7.58
C ARG A 314 -32.59 18.56 8.87
N LYS A 315 -31.65 19.20 9.55
CA LYS A 315 -31.89 20.02 10.76
C LYS A 315 -32.11 21.51 10.44
N HIS A 316 -32.16 21.90 9.13
CA HIS A 316 -32.25 23.27 8.66
C HIS A 316 -31.07 24.15 9.12
N ILE A 317 -29.90 23.52 9.36
CA ILE A 317 -28.66 24.21 9.71
C ILE A 317 -27.85 24.42 8.44
N LYS A 318 -27.44 25.67 8.17
CA LYS A 318 -26.62 25.97 7.01
C LYS A 318 -25.19 25.45 7.21
N PRO A 319 -24.67 24.55 6.36
CA PRO A 319 -23.28 24.12 6.44
C PRO A 319 -22.31 25.31 6.27
N GLN A 320 -21.28 25.36 7.09
CA GLN A 320 -20.13 26.22 6.85
C GLN A 320 -19.21 25.59 5.80
N ALA A 321 -18.31 26.37 5.20
CA ALA A 321 -17.34 25.82 4.25
C ALA A 321 -16.44 24.77 4.94
N PRO A 322 -16.35 23.53 4.39
CA PRO A 322 -15.47 22.53 4.94
C PRO A 322 -13.99 22.94 4.76
N LEU A 323 -13.14 22.53 5.70
CA LEU A 323 -11.69 22.65 5.55
C LEU A 323 -11.13 21.37 4.92
N GLU A 324 -10.22 21.52 3.97
CA GLU A 324 -9.60 20.39 3.28
C GLU A 324 -8.31 19.96 4.00
N GLY A 325 -8.17 18.69 4.31
CA GLY A 325 -6.98 18.02 4.79
C GLY A 325 -6.43 17.03 3.77
N ASP A 326 -5.42 16.27 4.17
CA ASP A 326 -4.73 15.28 3.35
C ASP A 326 -4.65 13.89 4.02
N TRP A 327 -5.54 13.65 4.97
CA TRP A 327 -5.60 12.46 5.84
C TRP A 327 -4.53 12.41 6.93
N SER A 328 -3.57 13.35 6.97
CA SER A 328 -2.54 13.38 8.00
C SER A 328 -2.99 14.10 9.27
N ALA A 329 -2.41 13.74 10.41
CA ALA A 329 -2.63 14.45 11.67
C ALA A 329 -2.21 15.93 11.57
N ASN A 330 -1.16 16.23 10.79
CA ASN A 330 -0.70 17.60 10.60
C ASN A 330 -1.74 18.47 9.89
N SER A 331 -2.41 17.94 8.85
CA SER A 331 -3.47 18.70 8.17
C SER A 331 -4.68 18.95 9.08
N GLY A 332 -5.05 17.97 9.92
CA GLY A 332 -6.07 18.15 10.95
C GLY A 332 -5.69 19.19 11.99
N TYR A 333 -4.42 19.21 12.41
CA TYR A 333 -3.88 20.22 13.32
C TYR A 333 -3.99 21.64 12.74
N GLU A 334 -3.50 21.85 11.51
CA GLU A 334 -3.54 23.17 10.87
C GLU A 334 -4.98 23.67 10.64
N ALA A 335 -5.88 22.77 10.22
CA ALA A 335 -7.29 23.11 10.04
C ALA A 335 -7.97 23.50 11.36
N ALA A 336 -7.76 22.74 12.44
CA ALA A 336 -8.35 23.04 13.74
C ALA A 336 -7.73 24.29 14.40
N ARG A 337 -6.44 24.54 14.21
CA ARG A 337 -5.78 25.78 14.63
C ARG A 337 -6.41 26.99 13.93
N TYR A 338 -6.62 26.90 12.62
CA TYR A 338 -7.33 27.95 11.88
C TYR A 338 -8.73 28.21 12.45
N LEU A 339 -9.51 27.13 12.72
CA LEU A 339 -10.83 27.25 13.32
C LEU A 339 -10.79 27.91 14.71
N ALA A 340 -9.84 27.50 15.57
CA ALA A 340 -9.70 28.07 16.91
C ALA A 340 -9.40 29.59 16.89
N GLU A 341 -8.67 30.06 15.88
CA GLU A 341 -8.34 31.47 15.69
C GLU A 341 -9.50 32.29 15.10
N HIS A 342 -10.30 31.70 14.17
CA HIS A 342 -11.22 32.45 13.32
C HIS A 342 -12.70 32.14 13.56
N ASP A 343 -13.06 31.06 14.26
CA ASP A 343 -14.43 30.66 14.52
C ASP A 343 -14.69 30.35 16.00
N ARG A 344 -15.18 31.35 16.70
CA ARG A 344 -15.54 31.23 18.13
C ARG A 344 -16.91 30.58 18.36
N THR A 345 -17.65 30.28 17.31
CA THR A 345 -19.01 29.73 17.42
C THR A 345 -19.03 28.20 17.34
N MET A 346 -17.94 27.57 16.88
CA MET A 346 -17.89 26.13 16.78
C MET A 346 -18.05 25.45 18.13
N THR A 347 -18.84 24.40 18.18
CA THR A 347 -18.99 23.57 19.38
C THR A 347 -18.51 22.14 19.16
N ALA A 348 -18.39 21.71 17.89
CA ALA A 348 -17.88 20.41 17.55
C ALA A 348 -17.09 20.44 16.23
N ILE A 349 -16.12 19.55 16.12
CA ILE A 349 -15.38 19.21 14.89
C ILE A 349 -15.64 17.76 14.54
N TYR A 350 -16.14 17.53 13.33
CA TYR A 350 -16.12 16.23 12.67
C TYR A 350 -14.91 16.20 11.72
N ALA A 351 -13.88 15.46 12.09
CA ALA A 351 -12.73 15.19 11.23
C ALA A 351 -12.95 13.88 10.44
N ALA A 352 -12.71 13.93 9.14
CA ALA A 352 -13.06 12.83 8.25
C ALA A 352 -12.22 11.55 8.45
N ASN A 353 -11.15 11.58 9.27
CA ASN A 353 -10.50 10.38 9.81
C ASN A 353 -9.90 10.64 11.19
N ASP A 354 -9.49 9.57 11.87
CA ASP A 354 -8.96 9.64 13.24
C ASP A 354 -7.61 10.35 13.34
N GLN A 355 -6.76 10.24 12.31
CA GLN A 355 -5.47 10.93 12.30
C GLN A 355 -5.68 12.44 12.32
N MET A 356 -6.57 12.96 11.45
CA MET A 356 -6.92 14.39 11.45
C MET A 356 -7.64 14.79 12.75
N ALA A 357 -8.51 13.93 13.29
CA ALA A 357 -9.15 14.17 14.58
C ALA A 357 -8.13 14.33 15.72
N ASN A 358 -7.12 13.45 15.77
CA ASN A 358 -6.04 13.53 16.75
C ASN A 358 -5.20 14.82 16.59
N GLY A 359 -4.93 15.22 15.34
CA GLY A 359 -4.30 16.50 15.06
C GLY A 359 -5.15 17.69 15.51
N ALA A 360 -6.46 17.63 15.26
CA ALA A 360 -7.40 18.67 15.69
C ALA A 360 -7.44 18.81 17.22
N ILE A 361 -7.46 17.69 17.95
CA ILE A 361 -7.41 17.70 19.42
C ILE A 361 -6.13 18.38 19.92
N ALA A 362 -4.99 18.09 19.31
CA ALA A 362 -3.72 18.72 19.67
C ALA A 362 -3.76 20.24 19.45
N ALA A 363 -4.24 20.69 18.29
CA ALA A 363 -4.36 22.12 17.97
C ALA A 363 -5.31 22.89 18.90
N LEU A 364 -6.46 22.28 19.24
CA LEU A 364 -7.40 22.89 20.19
C LEU A 364 -6.76 23.06 21.57
N ARG A 365 -6.06 22.03 22.06
CA ARG A 365 -5.33 22.10 23.36
C ARG A 365 -4.24 23.17 23.35
N ASP A 366 -3.45 23.26 22.27
CA ASP A 366 -2.43 24.32 22.12
C ASP A 366 -3.04 25.73 22.05
N SER A 367 -4.29 25.83 21.56
CA SER A 367 -5.07 27.08 21.53
C SER A 367 -5.80 27.38 22.84
N GLY A 368 -5.59 26.56 23.89
CA GLY A 368 -6.21 26.72 25.20
C GLY A 368 -7.67 26.29 25.30
N LEU A 369 -8.15 25.53 24.32
CA LEU A 369 -9.49 24.93 24.28
C LEU A 369 -9.46 23.50 24.79
N ARG A 370 -10.42 23.14 25.65
CA ARG A 370 -10.52 21.79 26.18
C ARG A 370 -11.40 20.93 25.31
N VAL A 371 -11.00 19.67 25.14
CA VAL A 371 -11.76 18.65 24.46
C VAL A 371 -12.15 17.60 25.51
N PRO A 372 -13.44 17.34 25.71
CA PRO A 372 -14.60 17.80 24.93
C PRO A 372 -15.28 19.08 25.44
N GLU A 373 -14.90 19.66 26.58
CA GLU A 373 -15.70 20.64 27.35
C GLU A 373 -15.96 21.96 26.58
N ASP A 374 -15.01 22.41 25.78
CA ASP A 374 -15.16 23.63 24.96
C ASP A 374 -15.50 23.30 23.52
N VAL A 375 -14.91 22.21 22.96
CA VAL A 375 -15.17 21.72 21.61
C VAL A 375 -15.13 20.19 21.59
N SER A 376 -16.20 19.55 21.15
CA SER A 376 -16.24 18.11 20.88
C SER A 376 -15.48 17.78 19.61
N VAL A 377 -14.78 16.63 19.57
CA VAL A 377 -14.09 16.13 18.36
C VAL A 377 -14.48 14.69 18.11
N VAL A 378 -14.88 14.40 16.87
CA VAL A 378 -15.19 13.03 16.44
C VAL A 378 -14.39 12.67 15.17
N GLY A 379 -14.06 11.40 15.02
CA GLY A 379 -13.28 10.86 13.92
C GLY A 379 -13.98 9.71 13.19
N VAL A 380 -13.25 9.05 12.27
CA VAL A 380 -13.67 7.86 11.53
C VAL A 380 -12.47 6.91 11.42
N ASP A 381 -12.73 5.63 11.40
CA ASP A 381 -11.91 4.45 11.15
C ASP A 381 -11.55 3.64 12.40
N ASP A 382 -11.62 4.22 13.60
CA ASP A 382 -11.15 3.61 14.87
C ASP A 382 -9.71 3.08 14.79
N SER A 383 -8.84 3.91 14.23
CA SER A 383 -7.51 3.54 13.76
C SER A 383 -6.37 3.89 14.72
N LEU A 384 -6.66 4.46 15.89
CA LEU A 384 -5.63 4.94 16.81
C LEU A 384 -5.25 3.96 17.92
N ASP A 385 -5.99 2.87 18.10
CA ASP A 385 -5.77 1.94 19.23
C ASP A 385 -4.34 1.38 19.29
N ASP A 386 -3.70 1.16 18.13
CA ASP A 386 -2.31 0.68 18.05
C ASP A 386 -1.25 1.78 18.17
N PHE A 387 -1.65 3.05 18.11
CA PHE A 387 -0.72 4.20 18.04
C PHE A 387 -0.81 5.14 19.23
N VAL A 388 -1.94 5.19 19.90
CA VAL A 388 -2.20 6.11 21.01
C VAL A 388 -2.60 5.31 22.24
N ALA A 389 -1.83 5.47 23.33
CA ALA A 389 -2.22 4.89 24.60
C ALA A 389 -3.52 5.52 25.10
N HIS A 390 -4.47 4.70 25.52
CA HIS A 390 -5.79 5.16 25.98
C HIS A 390 -6.50 6.02 24.92
N ASN A 391 -6.86 5.40 23.80
CA ASN A 391 -7.61 6.08 22.75
C ASN A 391 -8.97 6.56 23.29
N GLU A 392 -9.09 7.87 23.43
CA GLU A 392 -10.30 8.54 23.96
C GLU A 392 -11.22 9.05 22.84
N LEU A 393 -10.85 8.87 21.57
CA LEU A 393 -11.54 9.44 20.43
C LEU A 393 -12.89 8.75 20.18
N THR A 394 -13.98 9.52 20.18
CA THR A 394 -15.28 9.10 19.64
C THR A 394 -15.18 9.01 18.13
N THR A 395 -15.50 7.84 17.57
CA THR A 395 -15.24 7.54 16.15
C THR A 395 -16.27 6.52 15.60
N VAL A 396 -16.19 6.23 14.32
CA VAL A 396 -16.92 5.10 13.71
C VAL A 396 -15.92 4.02 13.32
N ARG A 397 -16.20 2.78 13.75
CA ARG A 397 -15.46 1.57 13.38
C ARG A 397 -16.14 0.87 12.23
N PHE A 398 -15.38 0.42 11.25
CA PHE A 398 -15.83 -0.48 10.19
C PHE A 398 -15.33 -1.90 10.45
N ASP A 399 -16.13 -2.92 10.06
CA ASP A 399 -15.66 -4.30 10.00
C ASP A 399 -14.84 -4.52 8.73
N LEU A 400 -13.52 -4.26 8.86
CA LEU A 400 -12.58 -4.37 7.75
C LEU A 400 -12.31 -5.82 7.34
N HIS A 401 -12.46 -6.78 8.27
CA HIS A 401 -12.37 -8.20 7.96
C HIS A 401 -13.59 -8.65 7.13
N GLN A 402 -14.79 -8.20 7.46
CA GLN A 402 -15.98 -8.47 6.64
C GLN A 402 -15.79 -7.85 5.25
N ARG A 403 -15.37 -6.58 5.17
CA ARG A 403 -15.09 -5.91 3.87
C ARG A 403 -14.10 -6.71 3.04
N GLY A 404 -12.95 -7.09 3.61
CA GLY A 404 -11.94 -7.88 2.92
C GLY A 404 -12.45 -9.22 2.42
N ARG A 405 -13.31 -9.90 3.19
CA ARG A 405 -13.95 -11.16 2.82
C ARG A 405 -14.89 -10.98 1.64
N GLU A 406 -15.78 -9.98 1.70
CA GLU A 406 -16.72 -9.68 0.60
C GLU A 406 -15.98 -9.35 -0.69
N VAL A 407 -14.95 -8.49 -0.60
CA VAL A 407 -14.10 -8.13 -1.74
C VAL A 407 -13.44 -9.36 -2.35
N PHE A 408 -12.85 -10.23 -1.52
CA PHE A 408 -12.18 -11.45 -1.98
C PHE A 408 -13.14 -12.47 -2.59
N GLU A 409 -14.29 -12.73 -1.95
CA GLU A 409 -15.25 -13.73 -2.42
C GLU A 409 -15.88 -13.36 -3.76
N HIS A 410 -16.09 -12.07 -4.01
CA HIS A 410 -16.60 -11.58 -5.29
C HIS A 410 -15.52 -11.50 -6.38
N ALA A 411 -14.24 -11.30 -6.00
CA ALA A 411 -13.13 -11.35 -6.96
C ALA A 411 -12.77 -12.79 -7.38
N VAL A 412 -12.92 -13.76 -6.45
CA VAL A 412 -12.61 -15.18 -6.69
C VAL A 412 -13.86 -16.02 -6.42
N PRO A 413 -14.92 -15.92 -7.25
CA PRO A 413 -16.19 -16.53 -6.97
C PRO A 413 -16.11 -18.06 -6.95
N LYS A 414 -17.00 -18.67 -6.17
CA LYS A 414 -17.29 -20.11 -6.26
C LYS A 414 -18.10 -20.37 -7.53
N ALA A 415 -18.00 -21.59 -8.05
CA ALA A 415 -18.64 -21.99 -9.32
C ALA A 415 -20.17 -21.75 -9.40
N GLU A 416 -20.83 -21.51 -8.28
CA GLU A 416 -22.29 -21.32 -8.17
C GLU A 416 -22.68 -19.85 -7.92
N ALA A 417 -21.71 -18.90 -7.93
CA ALA A 417 -22.01 -17.49 -7.64
C ALA A 417 -22.84 -16.84 -8.75
N SER A 418 -23.71 -15.91 -8.36
CA SER A 418 -24.53 -15.11 -9.29
C SER A 418 -23.62 -14.20 -10.13
N ASP A 419 -23.83 -14.18 -11.46
CA ASP A 419 -23.12 -13.29 -12.38
C ASP A 419 -23.61 -11.82 -12.35
N ARG A 420 -24.62 -11.50 -11.51
CA ARG A 420 -25.15 -10.13 -11.45
C ARG A 420 -24.32 -9.25 -10.54
N PRO A 421 -23.83 -8.10 -11.04
CA PRO A 421 -23.13 -7.11 -10.24
C PRO A 421 -24.00 -6.61 -9.09
N VAL A 422 -23.39 -6.44 -7.92
CA VAL A 422 -24.04 -5.89 -6.72
C VAL A 422 -23.16 -4.79 -6.12
N ALA A 423 -23.81 -3.82 -5.45
CA ALA A 423 -23.10 -2.80 -4.66
C ALA A 423 -23.27 -3.15 -3.17
N ILE A 424 -22.19 -3.53 -2.53
CA ILE A 424 -22.14 -3.93 -1.12
C ILE A 424 -21.50 -2.81 -0.31
N ARG A 425 -22.20 -2.37 0.73
CA ARG A 425 -21.73 -1.35 1.67
C ARG A 425 -21.70 -1.92 3.07
N ILE A 426 -20.52 -1.94 3.67
CA ILE A 426 -20.32 -2.45 5.03
C ILE A 426 -20.64 -1.33 6.01
N PRO A 427 -21.66 -1.48 6.86
CA PRO A 427 -22.04 -0.43 7.79
C PRO A 427 -20.97 -0.19 8.85
N GLY A 428 -20.87 1.05 9.30
CA GLY A 428 -20.03 1.43 10.44
C GLY A 428 -20.78 1.23 11.76
N GLN A 429 -20.03 1.16 12.84
CA GLN A 429 -20.49 1.17 14.23
C GLN A 429 -19.95 2.39 14.95
N LEU A 430 -20.80 3.19 15.55
CA LEU A 430 -20.40 4.30 16.40
C LEU A 430 -19.74 3.77 17.68
N ILE A 431 -18.55 4.30 18.00
CA ILE A 431 -17.78 4.02 19.20
C ILE A 431 -17.67 5.32 20.00
N VAL A 432 -18.54 5.47 20.99
CA VAL A 432 -18.53 6.66 21.85
C VAL A 432 -17.45 6.53 22.91
N ARG A 433 -16.61 7.55 23.01
CA ARG A 433 -15.54 7.67 24.02
C ARG A 433 -15.60 9.06 24.69
N HIS A 434 -14.44 9.65 25.00
CA HIS A 434 -14.37 10.83 25.86
C HIS A 434 -14.19 12.17 25.12
N THR A 435 -14.07 12.20 23.79
CA THR A 435 -13.84 13.43 23.03
C THR A 435 -15.12 14.14 22.57
N SER A 436 -16.29 13.65 22.98
CA SER A 436 -17.58 14.29 22.69
C SER A 436 -18.44 14.39 23.94
N SER A 437 -19.07 15.55 24.18
CA SER A 437 -19.98 15.85 25.28
C SER A 437 -21.01 16.90 24.85
N ALA A 438 -21.99 17.22 25.68
CA ALA A 438 -22.90 18.31 25.40
C ALA A 438 -22.13 19.65 25.23
N PRO A 439 -22.57 20.54 24.32
CA PRO A 439 -21.93 21.82 24.11
C PRO A 439 -22.04 22.68 25.38
N ARG A 440 -21.04 23.52 25.60
CA ARG A 440 -21.05 24.49 26.68
C ARG A 440 -22.22 25.46 26.50
N ALA A 441 -22.99 25.69 27.56
CA ALA A 441 -24.10 26.65 27.61
C ALA A 441 -23.66 28.10 27.37
#